data_affd5385023f00b74031b2fb0b356cfe
#
_entry.id   affd5385023f00b74031b2fb0b356cfe
#
_cell.length_a   1.000
_cell.length_b   1.000
_cell.length_c   1.000
_cell.angle_alpha   90.00
_cell.angle_beta   90.00
_cell.angle_gamma   90.00
#
_symmetry.space_group_name_H-M   'P 1'
#
loop_
_entity.id
_entity.type
_entity.pdbx_description
1 polymer ?
#
loop_
_entity_poly.entity_id
_entity_poly.type
_entity_poly.pdbx_seq_one_letter_code
_entity_poly.pdbx_strand_id
1 'polypeptide(L)'
;MKCDFAFEFGGFPERKRTKPVLVTPIPLSRLAVIVLFLQTAALFAAGQSPTQSLDFEYYKTRIEPIFLKKRPGHARCVVCHVGSNNAFRLQPLPAGSTTWTEEQSRRNFEIVSRLVTPGDPTASRLLLHPLSPKGGGDAFHSGGRQFASQNDPDWRVLADWVRKARINPSTTP
;
A
#
# COMPACT_ATOMS: atom_id res chain seq x y z
N MET A 1 -20.09 5.18 -28.03
CA MET A 1 -18.74 4.86 -28.49
C MET A 1 -18.34 3.53 -27.87
N LYS A 2 -18.35 2.47 -28.68
CA LYS A 2 -17.94 1.13 -28.28
C LYS A 2 -16.46 1.00 -28.58
N CYS A 3 -15.65 0.60 -27.61
CA CYS A 3 -14.26 0.23 -27.83
C CYS A 3 -14.18 -1.29 -27.87
N ASP A 4 -14.19 -1.85 -29.06
CA ASP A 4 -13.88 -3.24 -29.31
C ASP A 4 -12.37 -3.41 -29.30
N PHE A 5 -11.85 -4.16 -28.34
CA PHE A 5 -10.45 -4.56 -28.28
C PHE A 5 -10.35 -6.05 -28.61
N ALA A 6 -9.96 -6.37 -29.83
CA ALA A 6 -9.64 -7.71 -30.24
C ALA A 6 -8.27 -8.12 -29.65
N PHE A 7 -8.26 -9.19 -28.88
CA PHE A 7 -7.06 -9.80 -28.32
C PHE A 7 -6.60 -10.94 -29.21
N GLU A 8 -5.53 -10.75 -29.97
CA GLU A 8 -4.89 -11.82 -30.74
C GLU A 8 -4.09 -12.75 -29.82
N PHE A 9 -4.47 -14.02 -29.86
CA PHE A 9 -3.73 -15.11 -29.20
C PHE A 9 -2.46 -15.44 -29.99
N GLY A 10 -1.33 -14.94 -29.55
CA GLY A 10 -0.02 -15.37 -30.03
C GLY A 10 0.32 -16.79 -29.56
N GLY A 11 0.70 -17.65 -30.53
CA GLY A 11 0.98 -19.06 -30.33
C GLY A 11 2.08 -19.36 -29.32
N PHE A 12 1.89 -20.42 -28.54
CA PHE A 12 2.87 -20.96 -27.59
C PHE A 12 4.08 -21.56 -28.33
N PRO A 13 5.31 -21.27 -27.94
CA PRO A 13 6.47 -21.94 -28.50
C PRO A 13 6.59 -23.38 -28.00
N GLU A 14 6.85 -24.27 -28.96
CA GLU A 14 7.03 -25.70 -28.78
C GLU A 14 8.20 -26.03 -27.82
N ARG A 15 7.93 -26.82 -26.78
CA ARG A 15 8.90 -27.24 -25.75
C ARG A 15 9.93 -28.20 -26.34
N LYS A 16 11.14 -27.72 -26.58
CA LYS A 16 12.27 -28.56 -26.97
C LYS A 16 12.57 -29.62 -25.88
N ARG A 17 12.60 -30.88 -26.31
CA ARG A 17 12.91 -32.06 -25.50
C ARG A 17 14.35 -31.98 -25.02
N THR A 18 14.55 -31.77 -23.70
CA THR A 18 15.89 -31.78 -23.06
C THR A 18 16.41 -33.19 -22.95
N LYS A 19 17.69 -33.36 -23.34
CA LYS A 19 18.42 -34.63 -23.20
C LYS A 19 18.63 -34.98 -21.73
N PRO A 20 18.66 -36.27 -21.32
CA PRO A 20 18.88 -36.65 -19.94
C PRO A 20 20.29 -36.24 -19.52
N VAL A 21 20.38 -35.53 -18.40
CA VAL A 21 21.63 -35.12 -17.77
C VAL A 21 22.17 -36.34 -17.00
N LEU A 22 23.36 -36.78 -17.36
CA LEU A 22 24.07 -37.84 -16.67
C LEU A 22 24.50 -37.32 -15.29
N VAL A 23 23.88 -37.82 -14.22
CA VAL A 23 24.20 -37.45 -12.84
C VAL A 23 25.42 -38.26 -12.42
N THR A 24 26.59 -37.64 -12.37
CA THR A 24 27.80 -38.23 -11.80
C THR A 24 27.72 -38.21 -10.27
N PRO A 25 28.08 -39.32 -9.56
CA PRO A 25 28.06 -39.35 -8.11
C PRO A 25 29.10 -38.38 -7.54
N ILE A 26 28.64 -37.52 -6.61
CA ILE A 26 29.50 -36.55 -5.92
C ILE A 26 30.31 -37.30 -4.85
N PRO A 27 31.67 -37.22 -4.84
CA PRO A 27 32.46 -37.88 -3.81
C PRO A 27 32.16 -37.35 -2.41
N LEU A 28 32.14 -38.23 -1.42
CA LEU A 28 31.79 -37.95 -0.02
C LEU A 28 32.54 -36.77 0.60
N SER A 29 33.78 -36.51 0.15
CA SER A 29 34.59 -35.36 0.57
C SER A 29 34.01 -34.00 0.17
N ARG A 30 33.20 -33.93 -0.92
CA ARG A 30 32.55 -32.70 -1.36
C ARG A 30 31.21 -32.47 -0.66
N LEU A 31 30.55 -33.49 -0.16
CA LEU A 31 29.34 -33.40 0.64
C LEU A 31 29.57 -32.68 1.98
N ALA A 32 30.73 -32.94 2.62
CA ALA A 32 31.06 -32.29 3.90
C ALA A 32 31.26 -30.77 3.75
N VAL A 33 31.82 -30.31 2.64
CA VAL A 33 32.02 -28.86 2.37
C VAL A 33 30.68 -28.16 2.08
N ILE A 34 29.75 -28.82 1.36
CA ILE A 34 28.44 -28.25 1.05
C ILE A 34 27.58 -28.11 2.32
N VAL A 35 27.65 -29.09 3.23
CA VAL A 35 26.92 -29.03 4.51
C VAL A 35 27.47 -27.92 5.41
N LEU A 36 28.77 -27.66 5.39
CA LEU A 36 29.38 -26.57 6.17
C LEU A 36 28.98 -25.18 5.63
N PHE A 37 28.86 -25.03 4.31
CA PHE A 37 28.36 -23.75 3.70
C PHE A 37 26.90 -23.50 3.92
N LEU A 38 26.05 -24.53 4.02
CA LEU A 38 24.61 -24.39 4.31
C LEU A 38 24.34 -23.96 5.75
N GLN A 39 25.20 -24.25 6.69
CA GLN A 39 25.05 -23.84 8.09
C GLN A 39 25.42 -22.37 8.33
N THR A 40 26.28 -21.77 7.49
CA THR A 40 26.62 -20.33 7.62
C THR A 40 25.58 -19.41 7.01
N ALA A 41 24.73 -19.89 6.11
CA ALA A 41 23.65 -19.09 5.51
C ALA A 41 22.45 -18.87 6.47
N ALA A 42 22.31 -19.68 7.52
CA ALA A 42 21.20 -19.57 8.47
C ALA A 42 21.38 -18.43 9.50
N LEU A 43 22.53 -17.79 9.59
CA LEU A 43 22.82 -16.70 10.54
C LEU A 43 22.50 -15.30 9.98
N PHE A 44 22.06 -15.19 8.72
CA PHE A 44 21.57 -13.93 8.13
C PHE A 44 20.05 -13.75 8.20
N ALA A 45 19.36 -14.56 8.98
CA ALA A 45 17.94 -14.41 9.20
C ALA A 45 17.66 -13.30 10.21
N ALA A 46 17.02 -12.27 9.70
CA ALA A 46 16.14 -11.38 10.43
C ALA A 46 16.78 -10.31 11.33
N GLY A 47 17.48 -9.38 10.72
CA GLY A 47 17.30 -8.00 11.15
C GLY A 47 15.93 -7.51 10.66
N GLN A 48 14.83 -7.89 11.30
CA GLN A 48 13.54 -7.29 11.03
C GLN A 48 13.62 -5.85 11.50
N SER A 49 13.67 -4.91 10.54
CA SER A 49 13.53 -3.50 10.86
C SER A 49 12.23 -3.30 11.66
N PRO A 50 12.25 -2.48 12.72
CA PRO A 50 11.06 -2.23 13.52
C PRO A 50 9.93 -1.77 12.59
N THR A 51 8.85 -2.54 12.50
CA THR A 51 7.71 -2.23 11.65
C THR A 51 6.96 -1.08 12.30
N GLN A 52 7.00 0.10 11.70
CA GLN A 52 6.15 1.20 12.14
C GLN A 52 4.70 0.85 11.81
N SER A 53 3.84 0.80 12.83
CA SER A 53 2.42 0.51 12.65
C SER A 53 1.58 1.76 12.84
N LEU A 54 0.66 1.96 11.89
CA LEU A 54 -0.38 2.97 11.99
C LEU A 54 -1.52 2.48 12.89
N ASP A 55 -2.15 3.39 13.62
CA ASP A 55 -3.28 3.08 14.51
C ASP A 55 -4.56 2.91 13.70
N PHE A 56 -5.14 1.69 13.71
CA PHE A 56 -6.36 1.36 13.00
C PHE A 56 -7.60 2.01 13.63
N GLU A 57 -7.71 2.07 14.95
CA GLU A 57 -8.87 2.67 15.61
C GLU A 57 -8.92 4.19 15.37
N TYR A 58 -7.76 4.84 15.40
CA TYR A 58 -7.67 6.26 15.00
C TYR A 58 -8.05 6.44 13.52
N TYR A 59 -7.59 5.55 12.64
CA TYR A 59 -7.97 5.55 11.24
C TYR A 59 -9.49 5.47 11.07
N LYS A 60 -10.13 4.47 11.66
CA LYS A 60 -11.56 4.23 11.56
C LYS A 60 -12.39 5.40 12.08
N THR A 61 -12.01 5.94 13.25
CA THR A 61 -12.81 6.95 13.93
C THR A 61 -12.52 8.39 13.49
N ARG A 62 -11.32 8.67 12.95
CA ARG A 62 -10.88 10.03 12.62
C ARG A 62 -10.51 10.24 11.16
N ILE A 63 -10.00 9.22 10.47
CA ILE A 63 -9.55 9.36 9.08
C ILE A 63 -10.67 9.00 8.09
N GLU A 64 -11.39 7.89 8.29
CA GLU A 64 -12.50 7.51 7.40
C GLU A 64 -13.57 8.61 7.25
N PRO A 65 -13.99 9.31 8.32
CA PRO A 65 -14.93 10.43 8.18
C PRO A 65 -14.45 11.51 7.22
N ILE A 66 -13.14 11.75 7.11
CA ILE A 66 -12.57 12.73 6.17
C ILE A 66 -12.83 12.31 4.71
N PHE A 67 -12.71 11.01 4.40
CA PHE A 67 -12.97 10.49 3.05
C PHE A 67 -14.43 10.55 2.64
N LEU A 68 -15.33 10.53 3.63
CA LEU A 68 -16.78 10.58 3.44
C LEU A 68 -17.34 12.01 3.47
N LYS A 69 -16.58 12.97 4.00
CA LYS A 69 -16.98 14.34 4.20
C LYS A 69 -17.17 15.08 2.87
N LYS A 70 -18.33 15.74 2.69
CA LYS A 70 -18.55 16.68 1.60
C LYS A 70 -17.88 18.01 1.95
N ARG A 71 -16.99 18.47 1.10
CA ARG A 71 -16.35 19.79 1.18
C ARG A 71 -16.96 20.74 0.16
N PRO A 72 -17.12 22.04 0.46
CA PRO A 72 -17.58 23.01 -0.51
C PRO A 72 -16.68 23.02 -1.76
N GLY A 73 -17.29 22.98 -2.93
CA GLY A 73 -16.56 23.00 -4.20
C GLY A 73 -15.85 21.69 -4.61
N HIS A 74 -15.86 20.65 -3.75
CA HIS A 74 -15.14 19.40 -4.00
C HIS A 74 -16.04 18.16 -3.95
N ALA A 75 -15.73 17.15 -4.74
CA ALA A 75 -16.29 15.81 -4.56
C ALA A 75 -15.74 15.18 -3.25
N ARG A 76 -16.52 14.28 -2.64
CA ARG A 76 -16.00 13.43 -1.54
C ARG A 76 -14.93 12.51 -2.10
N CYS A 77 -13.89 12.20 -1.31
CA CYS A 77 -12.83 11.28 -1.74
C CYS A 77 -13.39 9.93 -2.22
N VAL A 78 -14.35 9.37 -1.47
CA VAL A 78 -15.00 8.10 -1.79
C VAL A 78 -15.64 8.09 -3.19
N VAL A 79 -16.19 9.19 -3.67
CA VAL A 79 -16.89 9.25 -4.98
C VAL A 79 -15.94 8.96 -6.14
N CYS A 80 -14.71 9.50 -6.08
CA CYS A 80 -13.72 9.30 -7.13
C CYS A 80 -12.83 8.07 -6.90
N HIS A 81 -12.73 7.61 -5.66
CA HIS A 81 -11.81 6.54 -5.28
C HIS A 81 -12.45 5.16 -5.11
N VAL A 82 -13.78 5.06 -5.13
CA VAL A 82 -14.47 3.76 -5.20
C VAL A 82 -14.30 3.16 -6.59
N GLY A 83 -13.84 1.92 -6.64
CA GLY A 83 -13.68 1.20 -7.90
C GLY A 83 -12.63 1.77 -8.85
N SER A 84 -11.89 2.80 -8.45
CA SER A 84 -10.85 3.40 -9.27
C SER A 84 -9.68 2.44 -9.50
N ASN A 85 -8.98 2.62 -10.63
CA ASN A 85 -7.79 1.82 -10.96
C ASN A 85 -6.49 2.54 -10.51
N ASN A 86 -6.54 3.26 -9.40
CA ASN A 86 -5.37 3.94 -8.80
C ASN A 86 -5.00 3.34 -7.45
N ALA A 87 -3.85 3.75 -6.92
CA ALA A 87 -3.32 3.23 -5.65
C ALA A 87 -4.22 3.53 -4.43
N PHE A 88 -5.03 4.60 -4.48
CA PHE A 88 -6.01 4.95 -3.44
C PHE A 88 -7.39 4.43 -3.84
N ARG A 89 -7.59 3.11 -3.77
CA ARG A 89 -8.85 2.46 -4.12
C ARG A 89 -9.65 2.10 -2.88
N LEU A 90 -10.73 2.82 -2.62
CA LEU A 90 -11.62 2.56 -1.47
C LEU A 90 -12.71 1.52 -1.81
N GLN A 91 -13.18 0.83 -0.78
CA GLN A 91 -14.34 -0.06 -0.87
C GLN A 91 -15.62 0.75 -1.13
N PRO A 92 -16.59 0.22 -1.88
CA PRO A 92 -17.90 0.83 -1.99
C PRO A 92 -18.60 0.83 -0.61
N LEU A 93 -19.41 1.84 -0.35
CA LEU A 93 -20.28 1.83 0.82
C LEU A 93 -21.38 0.77 0.64
N PRO A 94 -21.78 0.08 1.72
CA PRO A 94 -22.93 -0.81 1.67
C PRO A 94 -24.20 -0.05 1.27
N ALA A 95 -25.11 -0.72 0.59
CA ALA A 95 -26.36 -0.11 0.17
C ALA A 95 -27.11 0.49 1.37
N GLY A 96 -27.49 1.76 1.27
CA GLY A 96 -28.20 2.50 2.33
C GLY A 96 -27.32 2.91 3.52
N SER A 97 -26.03 2.61 3.52
CA SER A 97 -25.10 3.00 4.60
C SER A 97 -24.34 4.27 4.28
N THR A 98 -24.05 5.04 5.32
CA THR A 98 -23.17 6.22 5.26
C THR A 98 -21.75 5.94 5.75
N THR A 99 -21.49 4.70 6.22
CA THR A 99 -20.19 4.26 6.76
C THR A 99 -19.84 2.88 6.20
N TRP A 100 -18.57 2.52 6.26
CA TRP A 100 -18.09 1.18 5.93
C TRP A 100 -18.35 0.19 7.06
N THR A 101 -18.44 -1.10 6.71
CA THR A 101 -18.38 -2.18 7.70
C THR A 101 -16.96 -2.30 8.25
N GLU A 102 -16.80 -2.99 9.39
CA GLU A 102 -15.48 -3.25 9.98
C GLU A 102 -14.52 -3.91 8.98
N GLU A 103 -15.00 -4.90 8.23
CA GLU A 103 -14.20 -5.60 7.23
C GLU A 103 -13.77 -4.67 6.09
N GLN A 104 -14.67 -3.81 5.61
CA GLN A 104 -14.36 -2.83 4.58
C GLN A 104 -13.37 -1.76 5.10
N SER A 105 -13.52 -1.33 6.35
CA SER A 105 -12.61 -0.41 7.02
C SER A 105 -11.19 -0.99 7.10
N ARG A 106 -11.05 -2.27 7.44
CA ARG A 106 -9.74 -2.94 7.46
C ARG A 106 -9.10 -3.01 6.09
N ARG A 107 -9.87 -3.36 5.05
CA ARG A 107 -9.37 -3.36 3.66
C ARG A 107 -8.96 -1.95 3.20
N ASN A 108 -9.74 -0.94 3.54
CA ASN A 108 -9.40 0.45 3.24
C ASN A 108 -8.12 0.87 3.99
N PHE A 109 -7.99 0.50 5.26
CA PHE A 109 -6.80 0.77 6.06
C PHE A 109 -5.54 0.18 5.44
N GLU A 110 -5.57 -1.07 4.98
CA GLU A 110 -4.44 -1.71 4.30
C GLU A 110 -4.00 -0.95 3.04
N ILE A 111 -4.99 -0.50 2.23
CA ILE A 111 -4.72 0.27 1.01
C ILE A 111 -4.14 1.64 1.36
N VAL A 112 -4.76 2.34 2.30
CA VAL A 112 -4.37 3.69 2.72
C VAL A 112 -2.99 3.69 3.37
N SER A 113 -2.67 2.67 4.15
CA SER A 113 -1.37 2.52 4.82
C SER A 113 -0.21 2.46 3.83
N ARG A 114 -0.42 1.91 2.63
CA ARG A 114 0.61 1.87 1.56
C ARG A 114 0.92 3.24 0.94
N LEU A 115 0.09 4.25 1.21
CA LEU A 115 0.24 5.61 0.72
C LEU A 115 0.86 6.54 1.78
N VAL A 116 1.25 5.96 2.91
CA VAL A 116 1.77 6.67 4.05
C VAL A 116 3.23 6.28 4.28
N THR A 117 4.07 7.28 4.53
CA THR A 117 5.39 7.10 5.10
C THR A 117 5.24 7.33 6.61
N PRO A 118 5.24 6.27 7.44
CA PRO A 118 5.03 6.41 8.87
C PRO A 118 6.04 7.37 9.51
N GLY A 119 5.56 8.29 10.35
CA GLY A 119 6.36 9.33 10.97
C GLY A 119 6.56 10.59 10.11
N ASP A 120 6.38 10.51 8.78
CA ASP A 120 6.61 11.63 7.87
C ASP A 120 5.38 11.99 7.02
N PRO A 121 4.55 12.95 7.45
CA PRO A 121 3.43 13.45 6.66
C PRO A 121 3.85 14.08 5.33
N THR A 122 5.05 14.67 5.28
CA THR A 122 5.54 15.41 4.09
C THR A 122 6.13 14.51 3.01
N ALA A 123 6.35 13.23 3.32
CA ALA A 123 6.69 12.18 2.36
C ALA A 123 5.51 11.24 2.05
N SER A 124 4.34 11.47 2.67
CA SER A 124 3.16 10.61 2.53
C SER A 124 2.29 11.03 1.35
N ARG A 125 2.17 10.17 0.32
CA ARG A 125 1.34 10.46 -0.87
C ARG A 125 -0.12 10.73 -0.54
N LEU A 126 -0.65 10.08 0.50
CA LEU A 126 -2.00 10.32 0.99
C LEU A 126 -2.25 11.80 1.32
N LEU A 127 -1.24 12.49 1.83
CA LEU A 127 -1.32 13.89 2.24
C LEU A 127 -0.88 14.85 1.15
N LEU A 128 0.17 14.51 0.41
CA LEU A 128 0.73 15.39 -0.62
C LEU A 128 -0.18 15.50 -1.86
N HIS A 129 -0.75 14.37 -2.29
CA HIS A 129 -1.48 14.30 -3.54
C HIS A 129 -2.75 15.18 -3.57
N PRO A 130 -3.61 15.21 -2.53
CA PRO A 130 -4.76 16.11 -2.46
C PRO A 130 -4.43 17.52 -1.97
N LEU A 131 -3.19 17.81 -1.56
CA LEU A 131 -2.75 19.13 -1.10
C LEU A 131 -2.43 20.05 -2.29
N SER A 132 -2.75 21.33 -2.15
CA SER A 132 -2.42 22.34 -3.15
C SER A 132 -0.89 22.50 -3.30
N PRO A 133 -0.36 22.74 -4.53
CA PRO A 133 1.08 23.01 -4.73
C PRO A 133 1.60 24.17 -3.89
N LYS A 134 0.79 25.22 -3.69
CA LYS A 134 1.13 26.35 -2.81
C LYS A 134 1.24 25.93 -1.33
N GLY A 135 0.58 24.84 -0.93
CA GLY A 135 0.69 24.25 0.40
C GLY A 135 1.80 23.21 0.54
N GLY A 136 2.55 22.95 -0.53
CA GLY A 136 3.62 21.93 -0.58
C GLY A 136 3.16 20.58 -1.14
N GLY A 137 2.02 20.53 -1.80
CA GLY A 137 1.48 19.30 -2.41
C GLY A 137 2.01 19.05 -3.83
N ASP A 138 1.57 17.92 -4.40
CA ASP A 138 1.91 17.51 -5.75
C ASP A 138 1.38 18.48 -6.81
N ALA A 139 2.02 18.51 -7.97
CA ALA A 139 1.61 19.36 -9.09
C ALA A 139 0.25 18.96 -9.66
N PHE A 140 -0.13 17.69 -9.58
CA PHE A 140 -1.32 17.16 -10.23
C PHE A 140 -2.19 16.27 -9.32
N HIS A 141 -3.50 16.55 -9.29
CA HIS A 141 -4.55 15.70 -8.74
C HIS A 141 -5.84 15.95 -9.53
N SER A 142 -6.27 14.99 -10.34
CA SER A 142 -7.40 15.14 -11.27
C SER A 142 -8.73 15.44 -10.60
N GLY A 143 -8.92 15.02 -9.34
CA GLY A 143 -10.11 15.31 -8.52
C GLY A 143 -10.13 16.70 -7.88
N GLY A 144 -9.19 17.58 -8.21
CA GLY A 144 -9.01 18.90 -7.58
C GLY A 144 -8.27 18.82 -6.24
N ARG A 145 -7.98 19.99 -5.66
CA ARG A 145 -7.21 20.10 -4.42
C ARG A 145 -8.15 20.10 -3.23
N GLN A 146 -8.11 19.04 -2.43
CA GLN A 146 -8.96 18.91 -1.25
C GLN A 146 -8.52 19.82 -0.10
N PHE A 147 -7.20 20.12 -0.02
CA PHE A 147 -6.59 20.93 1.03
C PHE A 147 -5.84 22.13 0.43
N ALA A 148 -6.17 23.33 0.85
CA ALA A 148 -5.50 24.54 0.38
C ALA A 148 -4.10 24.69 1.00
N SER A 149 -3.91 24.24 2.23
CA SER A 149 -2.64 24.28 2.96
C SER A 149 -2.59 23.19 4.02
N GLN A 150 -1.41 22.99 4.61
CA GLN A 150 -1.20 22.10 5.76
C GLN A 150 -1.90 22.60 7.04
N ASN A 151 -2.46 23.81 7.04
CA ASN A 151 -3.24 24.35 8.15
C ASN A 151 -4.72 23.89 8.10
N ASP A 152 -5.16 23.22 7.04
CA ASP A 152 -6.50 22.65 6.99
C ASP A 152 -6.71 21.66 8.15
N PRO A 153 -7.83 21.77 8.90
CA PRO A 153 -8.07 20.90 10.07
C PRO A 153 -8.04 19.40 9.74
N ASP A 154 -8.63 18.99 8.60
CA ASP A 154 -8.66 17.59 8.20
C ASP A 154 -7.27 17.12 7.74
N TRP A 155 -6.49 17.98 7.08
CA TRP A 155 -5.09 17.67 6.76
C TRP A 155 -4.25 17.44 8.02
N ARG A 156 -4.45 18.25 9.06
CA ARG A 156 -3.77 18.08 10.35
C ARG A 156 -4.13 16.76 11.02
N VAL A 157 -5.40 16.35 10.98
CA VAL A 157 -5.84 15.06 11.53
C VAL A 157 -5.13 13.90 10.82
N LEU A 158 -5.04 13.94 9.48
CA LEU A 158 -4.25 12.98 8.70
C LEU A 158 -2.77 12.99 9.08
N ALA A 159 -2.17 14.19 9.19
CA ALA A 159 -0.77 14.35 9.55
C ALA A 159 -0.46 13.84 10.95
N ASP A 160 -1.33 14.06 11.91
CA ASP A 160 -1.18 13.57 13.28
C ASP A 160 -1.23 12.06 13.36
N TRP A 161 -2.12 11.42 12.58
CA TRP A 161 -2.18 9.96 12.46
C TRP A 161 -0.86 9.40 11.93
N VAL A 162 -0.30 10.02 10.88
CA VAL A 162 0.97 9.61 10.28
C VAL A 162 2.13 9.80 11.25
N ARG A 163 2.22 10.95 11.94
CA ARG A 163 3.28 11.26 12.92
C ARG A 163 3.27 10.34 14.13
N LYS A 164 2.08 9.89 14.54
CA LYS A 164 1.89 9.01 15.71
C LYS A 164 2.10 7.53 15.39
N ALA A 165 2.48 7.20 14.16
CA ALA A 165 2.85 5.83 13.81
C ALA A 165 3.89 5.31 14.81
N ARG A 166 3.55 4.26 15.55
CA ARG A 166 4.40 3.68 16.60
C ARG A 166 5.42 2.75 15.96
N ILE A 167 6.66 2.87 16.40
CA ILE A 167 7.66 1.84 16.17
C ILE A 167 7.27 0.69 17.11
N ASN A 168 6.73 -0.40 16.56
CA ASN A 168 6.61 -1.62 17.34
C ASN A 168 8.01 -2.22 17.47
N PRO A 169 8.60 -2.28 18.68
CA PRO A 169 9.78 -3.09 18.86
C PRO A 169 9.37 -4.52 18.47
N SER A 170 10.12 -5.08 17.50
CA SER A 170 9.95 -6.47 17.12
C SER A 170 9.88 -7.27 18.42
N THR A 171 8.79 -8.01 18.64
CA THR A 171 8.74 -8.99 19.71
C THR A 171 9.89 -9.96 19.45
N THR A 172 10.99 -9.77 20.19
CA THR A 172 12.07 -10.74 20.24
C THR A 172 11.47 -12.04 20.77
N PRO A 173 11.66 -13.17 20.09
CA PRO A 173 11.18 -14.47 20.56
C PRO A 173 11.82 -14.87 21.86
#